data_422ac20b298840f4d69714a1b3821469
#
_entry.id   422ac20b298840f4d69714a1b3821469
#
_cell.length_a   1.000
_cell.length_b   1.000
_cell.length_c   1.000
_cell.angle_alpha   90.00
_cell.angle_beta   90.00
_cell.angle_gamma   90.00
#
_symmetry.space_group_name_H-M   'P 1'
#
loop_
_entity.id
_entity.type
_entity.pdbx_description
1 polymer ?
#
loop_
_entity_poly.entity_id
_entity_poly.type
_entity_poly.pdbx_seq_one_letter_code
_entity_poly.pdbx_strand_id
1 'polypeptide(L)'
;MGIEALKIENILEFNPKEKFDLIISTHVIEHLPKDKIIPILKHLRKNFLNENGAIFIAVPNAQSNTNCYWAYEDFTHTTLFSAGSLLYVLRMAGFKNIKIIDKDVTAGLSPIKKIIKKSFLSVYRFNYKFWNKITSSYFHGPSPCVFSYEIKALARI
;
A
#
# COMPACT_ATOMS: atom_id res chain seq x y z
N MET A 1 -2.43 28.61 7.96
CA MET A 1 -3.25 27.39 8.06
C MET A 1 -2.66 26.56 9.19
N GLY A 2 -3.43 26.23 10.22
CA GLY A 2 -2.96 25.39 11.33
C GLY A 2 -3.29 23.93 11.05
N ILE A 3 -2.51 23.02 11.63
CA ILE A 3 -2.82 21.59 11.66
C ILE A 3 -3.54 21.34 12.98
N GLU A 4 -4.74 20.75 12.91
CA GLU A 4 -5.47 20.28 14.07
C GLU A 4 -5.06 18.84 14.38
N ALA A 5 -4.64 18.56 15.61
CA ALA A 5 -4.29 17.23 16.07
C ALA A 5 -5.37 16.70 17.03
N LEU A 6 -5.90 15.52 16.73
CA LEU A 6 -6.89 14.86 17.57
C LEU A 6 -6.32 13.52 18.08
N LYS A 7 -6.48 13.28 19.39
CA LYS A 7 -6.24 11.97 19.98
C LYS A 7 -7.53 11.15 19.89
N ILE A 8 -7.51 10.04 19.17
CA ILE A 8 -8.64 9.13 19.02
C ILE A 8 -8.29 7.80 19.69
N GLU A 9 -9.06 7.39 20.71
CA GLU A 9 -8.83 6.14 21.42
C GLU A 9 -9.29 4.93 20.61
N ASN A 10 -10.46 5.02 19.98
CA ASN A 10 -11.00 3.97 19.11
C ASN A 10 -11.52 4.57 17.80
N ILE A 11 -10.81 4.31 16.72
CA ILE A 11 -11.17 4.84 15.40
C ILE A 11 -12.52 4.31 14.89
N LEU A 12 -12.95 3.12 15.32
CA LEU A 12 -14.23 2.53 14.90
C LEU A 12 -15.46 3.19 15.57
N GLU A 13 -15.25 3.89 16.67
CA GLU A 13 -16.32 4.61 17.39
C GLU A 13 -16.32 6.11 17.06
N PHE A 14 -15.23 6.61 16.47
CA PHE A 14 -15.08 8.01 16.12
C PHE A 14 -15.73 8.30 14.76
N ASN A 15 -16.54 9.36 14.71
CA ASN A 15 -17.07 9.91 13.49
C ASN A 15 -16.67 11.40 13.40
N PRO A 16 -16.00 11.83 12.34
CA PRO A 16 -15.65 13.24 12.17
C PRO A 16 -16.91 14.08 11.93
N LYS A 17 -16.86 15.36 12.32
CA LYS A 17 -17.95 16.32 12.07
C LYS A 17 -18.18 16.55 10.57
N GLU A 18 -17.10 16.54 9.81
CA GLU A 18 -17.10 16.75 8.36
C GLU A 18 -16.31 15.62 7.70
N LYS A 19 -16.73 15.23 6.51
CA LYS A 19 -16.04 14.23 5.71
C LYS A 19 -14.89 14.86 4.92
N PHE A 20 -13.92 14.03 4.57
CA PHE A 20 -12.69 14.42 3.86
C PHE A 20 -12.73 13.99 2.40
N ASP A 21 -12.04 14.74 1.56
CA ASP A 21 -11.81 14.36 0.16
C ASP A 21 -10.63 13.41 0.02
N LEU A 22 -9.69 13.47 0.96
CA LEU A 22 -8.51 12.62 0.97
C LEU A 22 -8.12 12.21 2.40
N ILE A 23 -7.92 10.92 2.59
CA ILE A 23 -7.27 10.35 3.76
C ILE A 23 -5.87 9.90 3.36
N ILE A 24 -4.86 10.24 4.14
CA ILE A 24 -3.48 9.77 3.97
C ILE A 24 -3.12 8.89 5.16
N SER A 25 -2.72 7.67 4.88
CA SER A 25 -2.27 6.69 5.87
C SER A 25 -0.93 6.11 5.43
N THR A 26 0.15 6.49 6.10
CA THR A 26 1.50 6.05 5.81
C THR A 26 2.08 5.34 7.01
N HIS A 27 2.48 4.09 6.82
CA HIS A 27 3.06 3.25 7.86
C HIS A 27 2.18 3.18 9.13
N VAL A 28 0.89 2.82 8.93
CA VAL A 28 -0.10 2.71 10.01
C VAL A 28 -0.81 1.36 10.01
N ILE A 29 -1.34 0.93 8.86
CA ILE A 29 -2.21 -0.24 8.82
C ILE A 29 -1.47 -1.56 9.05
N GLU A 30 -0.17 -1.61 8.85
CA GLU A 30 0.69 -2.75 9.17
C GLU A 30 0.82 -3.02 10.67
N HIS A 31 0.60 -2.01 11.51
CA HIS A 31 0.60 -2.12 12.97
C HIS A 31 -0.76 -2.54 13.55
N LEU A 32 -1.82 -2.48 12.75
CA LEU A 32 -3.16 -2.83 13.22
C LEU A 32 -3.32 -4.35 13.34
N PRO A 33 -4.08 -4.84 14.33
CA PRO A 33 -4.47 -6.25 14.39
C PRO A 33 -5.11 -6.68 13.07
N LYS A 34 -4.70 -7.81 12.53
CA LYS A 34 -5.07 -8.26 11.18
C LYS A 34 -6.58 -8.36 10.96
N ASP A 35 -7.32 -8.76 11.98
CA ASP A 35 -8.78 -8.83 11.98
C ASP A 35 -9.47 -7.45 11.96
N LYS A 36 -8.77 -6.39 12.37
CA LYS A 36 -9.28 -5.02 12.43
C LYS A 36 -9.02 -4.21 11.15
N ILE A 37 -8.09 -4.62 10.31
CA ILE A 37 -7.70 -3.85 9.10
C ILE A 37 -8.91 -3.58 8.19
N ILE A 38 -9.63 -4.63 7.78
CA ILE A 38 -10.79 -4.48 6.88
C ILE A 38 -11.94 -3.71 7.55
N PRO A 39 -12.35 -3.99 8.81
CA PRO A 39 -13.33 -3.17 9.50
C PRO A 39 -12.97 -1.69 9.57
N ILE A 40 -11.72 -1.36 9.92
CA ILE A 40 -11.25 0.05 9.98
C ILE A 40 -11.31 0.70 8.60
N LEU A 41 -10.83 0.05 7.56
CA LEU A 41 -10.88 0.58 6.20
C LEU A 41 -12.33 0.79 5.71
N LYS A 42 -13.26 -0.11 6.05
CA LYS A 42 -14.70 0.06 5.78
C LYS A 42 -15.27 1.28 6.50
N HIS A 43 -14.92 1.44 7.78
CA HIS A 43 -15.36 2.56 8.59
C HIS A 43 -14.84 3.90 8.04
N LEU A 44 -13.54 3.99 7.72
CA LEU A 44 -12.95 5.15 7.08
C LEU A 44 -13.64 5.50 5.76
N ARG A 45 -13.89 4.49 4.90
CA ARG A 45 -14.57 4.70 3.63
C ARG A 45 -15.98 5.27 3.80
N LYS A 46 -16.75 4.73 4.74
CA LYS A 46 -18.17 5.08 4.93
C LYS A 46 -18.36 6.40 5.67
N ASN A 47 -17.59 6.59 6.74
CA ASN A 47 -17.86 7.65 7.70
C ASN A 47 -16.92 8.85 7.56
N PHE A 48 -15.73 8.67 6.97
CA PHE A 48 -14.73 9.73 6.86
C PHE A 48 -14.61 10.32 5.45
N LEU A 49 -14.91 9.55 4.40
CA LEU A 49 -14.73 10.03 3.03
C LEU A 49 -16.01 10.57 2.42
N ASN A 50 -15.88 11.66 1.66
CA ASN A 50 -16.92 12.17 0.74
C ASN A 50 -17.17 11.16 -0.39
N GLU A 51 -18.28 11.31 -1.14
CA GLU A 51 -18.68 10.39 -2.22
C GLU A 51 -17.63 10.20 -3.31
N ASN A 52 -16.84 11.24 -3.60
CA ASN A 52 -15.72 11.20 -4.53
C ASN A 52 -14.36 11.10 -3.84
N GLY A 53 -14.35 10.84 -2.55
CA GLY A 53 -13.15 10.82 -1.73
C GLY A 53 -12.22 9.67 -2.07
N ALA A 54 -10.98 9.81 -1.63
CA ALA A 54 -9.92 8.85 -1.85
C ALA A 54 -9.13 8.57 -0.56
N ILE A 55 -8.55 7.39 -0.48
CA ILE A 55 -7.53 7.06 0.52
C ILE A 55 -6.21 6.78 -0.19
N PHE A 56 -5.14 7.41 0.29
CA PHE A 56 -3.76 7.08 -0.05
C PHE A 56 -3.17 6.27 1.09
N ILE A 57 -2.62 5.10 0.76
CA ILE A 57 -1.97 4.22 1.72
C ILE A 57 -0.56 3.91 1.25
N ALA A 58 0.41 4.03 2.15
CA ALA A 58 1.76 3.53 1.98
C ALA A 58 2.09 2.55 3.09
N VAL A 59 2.62 1.37 2.74
CA VAL A 59 3.00 0.30 3.68
C VAL A 59 4.31 -0.35 3.24
N PRO A 60 5.08 -0.94 4.17
CA PRO A 60 6.25 -1.75 3.83
C PRO A 60 5.88 -2.90 2.89
N ASN A 61 6.77 -3.21 1.95
CA ASN A 61 6.54 -4.21 0.91
C ASN A 61 7.27 -5.52 1.21
N ALA A 62 6.53 -6.58 1.48
CA ALA A 62 7.06 -7.92 1.67
C ALA A 62 7.79 -8.49 0.43
N GLN A 63 7.49 -7.97 -0.77
CA GLN A 63 8.12 -8.40 -2.03
C GLN A 63 9.35 -7.55 -2.40
N SER A 64 9.73 -6.59 -1.56
CA SER A 64 10.93 -5.80 -1.80
C SER A 64 12.20 -6.66 -1.70
N ASN A 65 13.27 -6.21 -2.35
CA ASN A 65 14.57 -6.89 -2.30
C ASN A 65 15.30 -6.65 -0.96
N THR A 66 14.55 -6.68 0.15
CA THR A 66 15.04 -6.51 1.52
C THR A 66 14.88 -7.77 2.35
N ASN A 67 14.51 -8.91 1.72
CA ASN A 67 14.28 -10.19 2.38
C ASN A 67 13.35 -10.08 3.60
N CYS A 68 12.27 -9.32 3.45
CA CYS A 68 11.31 -9.05 4.53
C CYS A 68 11.94 -8.36 5.77
N TYR A 69 13.04 -7.64 5.58
CA TYR A 69 13.77 -6.94 6.66
C TYR A 69 12.82 -6.17 7.60
N TRP A 70 11.83 -5.49 7.04
CA TRP A 70 10.84 -4.71 7.80
C TRP A 70 10.00 -5.52 8.79
N ALA A 71 9.87 -6.84 8.60
CA ALA A 71 9.19 -7.71 9.56
C ALA A 71 10.00 -7.90 10.85
N TYR A 72 11.30 -7.70 10.76
CA TYR A 72 12.23 -7.96 11.86
C TYR A 72 12.74 -6.66 12.49
N GLU A 73 12.84 -5.58 11.70
CA GLU A 73 13.34 -4.29 12.16
C GLU A 73 12.31 -3.58 13.05
N ASP A 74 11.05 -3.59 12.68
CA ASP A 74 9.97 -3.04 13.50
C ASP A 74 9.14 -4.17 14.11
N PHE A 75 9.36 -4.44 15.38
CA PHE A 75 8.69 -5.49 16.13
C PHE A 75 7.17 -5.27 16.28
N THR A 76 6.67 -4.08 16.01
CA THR A 76 5.24 -3.74 16.11
C THR A 76 4.47 -4.05 14.83
N HIS A 77 5.12 -4.45 13.74
CA HIS A 77 4.44 -4.88 12.52
C HIS A 77 3.70 -6.20 12.73
N THR A 78 2.38 -6.16 12.64
CA THR A 78 1.51 -7.35 12.72
C THR A 78 1.24 -7.98 11.36
N THR A 79 1.35 -7.19 10.29
CA THR A 79 1.08 -7.63 8.91
C THR A 79 2.09 -7.03 7.94
N LEU A 80 2.75 -7.90 7.17
CA LEU A 80 3.52 -7.48 6.01
C LEU A 80 2.64 -7.57 4.77
N PHE A 81 2.56 -6.45 4.05
CA PHE A 81 1.77 -6.37 2.83
C PHE A 81 2.61 -6.70 1.59
N SER A 82 2.04 -7.50 0.70
CA SER A 82 2.37 -7.50 -0.72
C SER A 82 1.40 -6.58 -1.47
N ALA A 83 1.73 -6.20 -2.71
CA ALA A 83 0.79 -5.43 -3.53
C ALA A 83 -0.57 -6.14 -3.67
N GLY A 84 -0.57 -7.47 -3.80
CA GLY A 84 -1.80 -8.27 -3.88
C GLY A 84 -2.63 -8.24 -2.61
N SER A 85 -2.01 -8.38 -1.42
CA SER A 85 -2.74 -8.35 -0.16
C SER A 85 -3.27 -6.95 0.17
N LEU A 86 -2.53 -5.88 -0.17
CA LEU A 86 -3.04 -4.52 -0.02
C LEU A 86 -4.26 -4.27 -0.93
N LEU A 87 -4.19 -4.69 -2.19
CA LEU A 87 -5.33 -4.62 -3.11
C LEU A 87 -6.53 -5.42 -2.60
N TYR A 88 -6.29 -6.59 -2.01
CA TYR A 88 -7.33 -7.43 -1.44
C TYR A 88 -8.08 -6.72 -0.31
N VAL A 89 -7.37 -6.23 0.71
CA VAL A 89 -8.02 -5.58 1.86
C VAL A 89 -8.77 -4.31 1.47
N LEU A 90 -8.26 -3.54 0.49
CA LEU A 90 -8.95 -2.36 -0.03
C LEU A 90 -10.23 -2.73 -0.78
N ARG A 91 -10.21 -3.77 -1.61
CA ARG A 91 -11.42 -4.29 -2.29
C ARG A 91 -12.45 -4.81 -1.29
N MET A 92 -12.01 -5.58 -0.29
CA MET A 92 -12.89 -6.10 0.77
C MET A 92 -13.49 -4.98 1.63
N ALA A 93 -12.79 -3.85 1.75
CA ALA A 93 -13.33 -2.65 2.38
C ALA A 93 -14.32 -1.88 1.48
N GLY A 94 -14.46 -2.29 0.21
CA GLY A 94 -15.43 -1.72 -0.74
C GLY A 94 -14.88 -0.57 -1.58
N PHE A 95 -13.57 -0.31 -1.56
CA PHE A 95 -12.95 0.66 -2.47
C PHE A 95 -12.97 0.13 -3.90
N LYS A 96 -13.18 1.05 -4.84
CA LYS A 96 -13.11 0.84 -6.30
C LYS A 96 -11.89 1.60 -6.85
N ASN A 97 -11.61 1.48 -8.12
CA ASN A 97 -10.56 2.26 -8.80
C ASN A 97 -9.24 2.34 -8.01
N ILE A 98 -8.75 1.17 -7.55
CA ILE A 98 -7.52 1.08 -6.78
C ILE A 98 -6.32 1.05 -7.73
N LYS A 99 -5.37 1.98 -7.53
CA LYS A 99 -4.16 2.10 -8.34
C LYS A 99 -2.93 2.01 -7.45
N ILE A 100 -1.97 1.18 -7.83
CA ILE A 100 -0.62 1.23 -7.27
C ILE A 100 0.11 2.39 -7.92
N ILE A 101 0.62 3.30 -7.08
CA ILE A 101 1.28 4.53 -7.52
C ILE A 101 2.78 4.34 -7.45
N ASP A 102 3.48 4.93 -8.43
CA ASP A 102 4.95 4.99 -8.50
C ASP A 102 5.65 3.67 -8.14
N LYS A 103 5.13 2.55 -8.67
CA LYS A 103 5.65 1.18 -8.42
C LYS A 103 7.15 1.00 -8.67
N ASP A 104 7.75 1.91 -9.44
CA ASP A 104 9.15 1.87 -9.85
C ASP A 104 10.00 2.92 -9.12
N VAL A 105 9.38 3.73 -8.24
CA VAL A 105 10.01 4.83 -7.52
C VAL A 105 10.76 5.75 -8.49
N THR A 106 10.03 6.26 -9.47
CA THR A 106 10.57 7.15 -10.51
C THR A 106 10.12 8.60 -10.36
N ALA A 107 9.23 8.88 -9.41
CA ALA A 107 8.82 10.24 -9.10
C ALA A 107 10.04 11.10 -8.74
N GLY A 108 10.08 12.34 -9.25
CA GLY A 108 11.19 13.28 -8.99
C GLY A 108 12.49 13.01 -9.77
N LEU A 109 12.63 11.90 -10.49
CA LEU A 109 13.83 11.64 -11.32
C LEU A 109 13.77 12.42 -12.64
N SER A 110 14.95 12.83 -13.14
CA SER A 110 15.08 13.39 -14.50
C SER A 110 14.70 12.34 -15.56
N PRO A 111 14.32 12.75 -16.79
CA PRO A 111 13.92 11.83 -17.85
C PRO A 111 14.97 10.74 -18.14
N ILE A 112 16.24 11.11 -18.21
CA ILE A 112 17.34 10.18 -18.47
C ILE A 112 17.46 9.15 -17.35
N LYS A 113 17.45 9.58 -16.08
CA LYS A 113 17.49 8.68 -14.92
C LYS A 113 16.29 7.74 -14.88
N LYS A 114 15.08 8.20 -15.27
CA LYS A 114 13.89 7.35 -15.40
C LYS A 114 14.07 6.24 -16.43
N ILE A 115 14.62 6.57 -17.61
CA ILE A 115 14.87 5.59 -18.67
C ILE A 115 15.87 4.54 -18.18
N ILE A 116 17.01 4.97 -17.66
CA ILE A 116 18.05 4.06 -17.13
C ILE A 116 17.46 3.14 -16.07
N LYS A 117 16.78 3.69 -15.06
CA LYS A 117 16.18 2.92 -13.99
C LYS A 117 15.16 1.90 -14.50
N LYS A 118 14.27 2.30 -15.42
CA LYS A 118 13.27 1.39 -16.00
C LYS A 118 13.92 0.26 -16.82
N SER A 119 15.01 0.53 -17.54
CA SER A 119 15.76 -0.49 -18.28
C SER A 119 16.34 -1.54 -17.33
N PHE A 120 17.04 -1.12 -16.28
CA PHE A 120 17.56 -2.06 -15.27
C PHE A 120 16.46 -2.82 -14.54
N LEU A 121 15.36 -2.16 -14.18
CA LEU A 121 14.21 -2.84 -13.57
C LEU A 121 13.56 -3.85 -14.51
N SER A 122 13.56 -3.62 -15.82
CA SER A 122 13.05 -4.58 -16.80
C SER A 122 13.91 -5.85 -16.83
N VAL A 123 15.24 -5.69 -16.85
CA VAL A 123 16.19 -6.83 -16.76
C VAL A 123 16.01 -7.58 -15.45
N TYR A 124 15.91 -6.85 -14.32
CA TYR A 124 15.67 -7.44 -13.01
C TYR A 124 14.36 -8.25 -12.97
N ARG A 125 13.25 -7.69 -13.48
CA ARG A 125 11.96 -8.38 -13.55
C ARG A 125 12.01 -9.63 -14.42
N PHE A 126 12.72 -9.55 -15.55
CA PHE A 126 12.90 -10.73 -16.42
C PHE A 126 13.64 -11.85 -15.68
N ASN A 127 14.79 -11.52 -15.07
CA ASN A 127 15.59 -12.46 -14.30
C ASN A 127 14.78 -13.08 -13.15
N TYR A 128 14.08 -12.26 -12.39
CA TYR A 128 13.25 -12.70 -11.29
C TYR A 128 12.13 -13.67 -11.73
N LYS A 129 11.42 -13.35 -12.82
CA LYS A 129 10.40 -14.24 -13.39
C LYS A 129 10.99 -15.52 -13.93
N PHE A 130 12.15 -15.46 -14.57
CA PHE A 130 12.86 -16.63 -15.09
C PHE A 130 13.19 -17.61 -13.95
N TRP A 131 13.86 -17.12 -12.89
CA TRP A 131 14.20 -17.98 -11.77
C TRP A 131 12.99 -18.53 -11.03
N ASN A 132 11.95 -17.74 -10.87
CA ASN A 132 10.70 -18.23 -10.28
C ASN A 132 10.07 -19.35 -11.11
N LYS A 133 10.17 -19.29 -12.43
CA LYS A 133 9.71 -20.37 -13.30
C LYS A 133 10.57 -21.64 -13.12
N ILE A 134 11.89 -21.49 -13.08
CA ILE A 134 12.83 -22.62 -12.90
C ILE A 134 12.66 -23.29 -11.53
N THR A 135 12.49 -22.50 -10.47
CA THR A 135 12.32 -23.00 -9.10
C THR A 135 10.88 -23.40 -8.76
N SER A 136 9.95 -23.32 -9.72
CA SER A 136 8.52 -23.53 -9.49
C SER A 136 7.90 -22.60 -8.43
N SER A 137 8.52 -21.46 -8.15
CA SER A 137 8.06 -20.44 -7.20
C SER A 137 7.17 -19.45 -7.92
N TYR A 138 5.94 -19.85 -8.23
CA TYR A 138 5.01 -18.98 -8.95
C TYR A 138 4.42 -17.89 -8.04
N PHE A 139 4.43 -16.66 -8.55
CA PHE A 139 3.61 -15.62 -7.96
C PHE A 139 2.14 -15.85 -8.24
N HIS A 140 1.33 -15.41 -7.29
CA HIS A 140 -0.09 -15.22 -7.54
C HIS A 140 -0.25 -14.29 -8.75
N GLY A 141 -0.76 -14.80 -9.86
CA GLY A 141 -0.89 -14.07 -11.13
C GLY A 141 -1.55 -12.69 -11.06
N PRO A 142 -2.55 -12.45 -10.17
CA PRO A 142 -3.17 -11.13 -10.00
C PRO A 142 -2.33 -10.11 -9.21
N SER A 143 -1.24 -10.51 -8.55
CA SER A 143 -0.45 -9.59 -7.74
C SER A 143 0.51 -8.77 -8.62
N PRO A 144 0.46 -7.43 -8.57
CA PRO A 144 1.43 -6.61 -9.28
C PRO A 144 2.86 -6.88 -8.79
N CYS A 145 3.81 -6.96 -9.72
CA CYS A 145 5.22 -7.04 -9.39
C CYS A 145 5.74 -5.66 -8.97
N VAL A 146 5.80 -5.42 -7.68
CA VAL A 146 6.33 -4.20 -7.05
C VAL A 146 7.54 -4.60 -6.22
N PHE A 147 8.72 -4.03 -6.51
CA PHE A 147 9.97 -4.36 -5.82
C PHE A 147 10.54 -3.21 -4.99
N SER A 148 9.84 -2.07 -4.96
CA SER A 148 10.18 -0.96 -4.07
C SER A 148 10.02 -1.37 -2.61
N TYR A 149 10.73 -0.68 -1.72
CA TYR A 149 10.68 -0.96 -0.27
C TYR A 149 9.30 -0.72 0.34
N GLU A 150 8.49 0.12 -0.27
CA GLU A 150 7.09 0.37 0.13
C GLU A 150 6.14 0.24 -1.05
N ILE A 151 4.88 -0.07 -0.75
CA ILE A 151 3.78 -0.08 -1.70
C ILE A 151 2.92 1.14 -1.43
N LYS A 152 2.66 1.92 -2.48
CA LYS A 152 1.77 3.09 -2.44
C LYS A 152 0.51 2.79 -3.24
N ALA A 153 -0.64 2.89 -2.60
CA ALA A 153 -1.93 2.71 -3.25
C ALA A 153 -2.82 3.94 -3.08
N LEU A 154 -3.50 4.32 -4.14
CA LEU A 154 -4.61 5.27 -4.11
C LEU A 154 -5.89 4.53 -4.45
N ALA A 155 -6.87 4.59 -3.56
CA ALA A 155 -8.15 3.94 -3.73
C ALA A 155 -9.29 4.96 -3.60
N ARG A 156 -10.31 4.85 -4.46
CA ARG A 156 -11.49 5.72 -4.46
C ARG A 156 -12.74 4.96 -4.07
N ILE A 157 -13.75 5.68 -3.63
CA ILE A 157 -15.08 5.12 -3.33
C ILE A 157 -15.74 4.53 -4.58
#